data_3d3d110d10f98f634e2799dfe211f986
#
_entry.id   3d3d110d10f98f634e2799dfe211f986
#
_cell.length_a   1.000
_cell.length_b   1.000
_cell.length_c   1.000
_cell.angle_alpha   90.00
_cell.angle_beta   90.00
_cell.angle_gamma   90.00
#
_symmetry.space_group_name_H-M   'P 1'
#
loop_
_entity.id
_entity.type
_entity.pdbx_description
1 polymer ?
#
loop_
_entity_poly.entity_id
_entity_poly.type
_entity_poly.pdbx_seq_one_letter_code
_entity_poly.pdbx_strand_id
1 'polypeptide(L)'
;MNLSRAAITVLLFGLLSGCSLSEGTPKPPPAPAGQAQEITRMQTAGLEKMTTISALVRGSPMDVEAEVQRKANASGARYYLIIMNSDSVVPGQWYSQAILYH
;
A
#
# COMPACT_ATOMS: atom_id res chain seq x y z
N MET A 1 -6.84 -47.55 15.39
CA MET A 1 -5.51 -46.98 15.57
C MET A 1 -5.03 -46.15 14.38
N ASN A 2 -5.23 -46.64 13.16
CA ASN A 2 -4.79 -45.93 11.97
C ASN A 2 -5.62 -44.67 11.66
N LEU A 3 -6.87 -44.62 12.07
CA LEU A 3 -7.76 -43.46 11.86
C LEU A 3 -7.34 -42.25 12.67
N SER A 4 -6.82 -42.41 13.90
CA SER A 4 -6.39 -41.27 14.71
C SER A 4 -5.08 -40.65 14.20
N ARG A 5 -4.19 -41.44 13.63
CA ARG A 5 -2.96 -40.94 13.01
C ARG A 5 -3.24 -40.17 11.73
N ALA A 6 -4.16 -40.65 10.92
CA ALA A 6 -4.57 -39.93 9.71
C ALA A 6 -5.27 -38.61 10.04
N ALA A 7 -6.10 -38.60 11.07
CA ALA A 7 -6.78 -37.37 11.52
C ALA A 7 -5.80 -36.32 12.03
N ILE A 8 -4.77 -36.72 12.78
CA ILE A 8 -3.73 -35.81 13.28
C ILE A 8 -2.92 -35.23 12.13
N THR A 9 -2.59 -36.03 11.13
CA THR A 9 -1.83 -35.60 9.96
C THR A 9 -2.63 -34.56 9.16
N VAL A 10 -3.91 -34.78 8.95
CA VAL A 10 -4.80 -33.85 8.26
C VAL A 10 -4.93 -32.52 9.01
N LEU A 11 -5.01 -32.56 10.32
CA LEU A 11 -5.05 -31.36 11.16
C LEU A 11 -3.78 -30.53 11.05
N LEU A 12 -2.61 -31.16 11.03
CA LEU A 12 -1.33 -30.48 10.85
C LEU A 12 -1.23 -29.77 9.48
N PHE A 13 -1.68 -30.43 8.43
CA PHE A 13 -1.72 -29.81 7.10
C PHE A 13 -2.66 -28.59 7.04
N GLY A 14 -3.82 -28.68 7.68
CA GLY A 14 -4.76 -27.57 7.75
C GLY A 14 -4.18 -26.36 8.46
N LEU A 15 -3.45 -26.55 9.55
CA LEU A 15 -2.82 -25.47 10.29
C LEU A 15 -1.70 -24.78 9.49
N LEU A 16 -0.89 -25.54 8.76
CA LEU A 16 0.17 -25.01 7.91
C LEU A 16 -0.41 -24.18 6.76
N SER A 17 -1.49 -24.63 6.14
CA SER A 17 -2.17 -23.88 5.09
C SER A 17 -2.76 -22.57 5.62
N GLY A 18 -3.32 -22.57 6.82
CA GLY A 18 -3.84 -21.35 7.46
C GLY A 18 -2.77 -20.32 7.72
N CYS A 19 -1.58 -20.74 8.20
CA CYS A 19 -0.46 -19.82 8.44
C CYS A 19 0.08 -19.21 7.14
N SER A 20 0.18 -19.97 6.06
CA SER A 20 0.68 -19.46 4.78
C SER A 20 -0.29 -18.51 4.10
N LEU A 21 -1.58 -18.60 4.37
CA LEU A 21 -2.60 -17.69 3.82
C LEU A 21 -2.65 -16.33 4.52
N SER A 22 -2.14 -16.23 5.76
CA SER A 22 -2.19 -15.01 6.54
C SER A 22 -1.06 -14.03 6.22
N GLU A 23 0.03 -14.47 5.57
CA GLU A 23 1.19 -13.64 5.27
C GLU A 23 1.25 -13.29 3.79
N GLY A 24 1.36 -11.98 3.50
CA GLY A 24 1.59 -11.48 2.15
C GLY A 24 0.42 -11.66 1.18
N THR A 25 -0.80 -11.83 1.69
CA THR A 25 -1.98 -11.90 0.83
C THR A 25 -2.27 -10.52 0.22
N PRO A 26 -2.28 -10.39 -1.12
CA PRO A 26 -2.63 -9.13 -1.75
C PRO A 26 -4.05 -8.71 -1.38
N LYS A 27 -4.25 -7.41 -1.19
CA LYS A 27 -5.57 -6.83 -0.97
C LYS A 27 -6.03 -6.11 -2.24
N PRO A 28 -7.33 -6.13 -2.55
CA PRO A 28 -7.83 -5.36 -3.67
C PRO A 28 -7.69 -3.87 -3.40
N PRO A 29 -7.39 -3.05 -4.42
CA PRO A 29 -7.46 -1.61 -4.29
C PRO A 29 -8.90 -1.16 -4.11
N PRO A 30 -9.13 0.06 -3.57
CA PRO A 30 -10.46 0.62 -3.48
C PRO A 30 -11.06 0.84 -4.87
N ALA A 31 -12.39 0.92 -4.95
CA ALA A 31 -13.07 1.23 -6.19
C ALA A 31 -12.62 2.59 -6.74
N PRO A 32 -12.48 2.76 -8.07
CA PRO A 32 -12.09 4.04 -8.64
C PRO A 32 -13.06 5.15 -8.26
N ALA A 33 -12.50 6.31 -7.90
CA ALA A 33 -13.24 7.52 -7.61
C ALA A 33 -12.82 8.64 -8.57
N GLY A 34 -13.40 9.82 -8.47
CA GLY A 34 -13.06 10.95 -9.33
C GLY A 34 -11.68 11.55 -9.09
N GLN A 35 -10.97 11.08 -8.07
CA GLN A 35 -9.63 11.52 -7.70
C GLN A 35 -8.77 10.35 -7.26
N ALA A 36 -7.45 10.54 -7.26
CA ALA A 36 -6.51 9.52 -6.81
C ALA A 36 -6.72 9.18 -5.34
N GLN A 37 -6.60 7.91 -5.00
CA GLN A 37 -6.79 7.40 -3.65
C GLN A 37 -5.49 6.82 -3.10
N GLU A 38 -5.22 7.08 -1.84
CA GLU A 38 -4.10 6.47 -1.14
C GLU A 38 -4.35 4.98 -0.94
N ILE A 39 -3.33 4.17 -1.24
CA ILE A 39 -3.38 2.72 -1.05
C ILE A 39 -2.18 2.25 -0.23
N THR A 40 -2.27 1.03 0.27
CA THR A 40 -1.18 0.35 0.96
C THR A 40 -0.36 -0.49 -0.03
N ARG A 41 0.83 -0.90 0.41
CA ARG A 41 1.69 -1.76 -0.40
C ARG A 41 1.01 -3.07 -0.81
N MET A 42 0.15 -3.61 0.06
CA MET A 42 -0.57 -4.86 -0.23
C MET A 42 -1.62 -4.69 -1.32
N GLN A 43 -2.05 -3.48 -1.62
CA GLN A 43 -3.04 -3.18 -2.64
C GLN A 43 -2.42 -2.89 -4.02
N THR A 44 -1.10 -2.93 -4.14
CA THR A 44 -0.41 -2.61 -5.40
C THR A 44 -0.30 -3.79 -6.35
N ALA A 45 -0.57 -5.01 -5.90
CA ALA A 45 -0.50 -6.19 -6.75
C ALA A 45 -1.52 -6.09 -7.89
N GLY A 46 -1.07 -6.29 -9.12
CA GLY A 46 -1.91 -6.19 -10.31
C GLY A 46 -2.13 -4.76 -10.82
N LEU A 47 -1.61 -3.75 -10.14
CA LEU A 47 -1.65 -2.38 -10.63
C LEU A 47 -0.41 -2.03 -11.45
N GLU A 48 -0.60 -1.19 -12.45
CA GLU A 48 0.49 -0.70 -13.28
C GLU A 48 1.12 0.54 -12.66
N LYS A 49 2.42 0.48 -12.39
CA LYS A 49 3.17 1.62 -11.88
C LYS A 49 3.35 2.66 -12.99
N MET A 50 3.00 3.91 -12.70
CA MET A 50 3.20 5.04 -13.62
C MET A 50 4.56 5.68 -13.41
N THR A 51 4.76 6.28 -12.24
CA THR A 51 5.96 7.05 -11.91
C THR A 51 6.06 7.25 -10.40
N THR A 52 7.19 7.77 -9.96
CA THR A 52 7.38 8.22 -8.58
C THR A 52 7.42 9.74 -8.55
N ILE A 53 6.70 10.34 -7.61
CA ILE A 53 6.67 11.78 -7.41
C ILE A 53 7.19 12.14 -6.03
N SER A 54 7.55 13.41 -5.85
CA SER A 54 7.92 13.95 -4.55
C SER A 54 7.20 15.27 -4.32
N ALA A 55 7.02 15.61 -3.05
CA ALA A 55 6.44 16.87 -2.62
C ALA A 55 7.24 17.42 -1.44
N LEU A 56 7.36 18.75 -1.36
CA LEU A 56 8.03 19.45 -0.29
C LEU A 56 7.17 20.63 0.11
N VAL A 57 6.67 20.63 1.34
CA VAL A 57 5.68 21.60 1.81
C VAL A 57 6.00 22.03 3.23
N ARG A 58 5.88 23.32 3.50
CA ARG A 58 5.88 23.85 4.86
C ARG A 58 4.53 23.62 5.50
N GLY A 59 4.52 23.17 6.76
CA GLY A 59 3.28 22.95 7.49
C GLY A 59 3.27 21.59 8.18
N SER A 60 2.19 20.86 8.02
CA SER A 60 1.95 19.57 8.68
C SER A 60 2.09 18.41 7.70
N PRO A 61 2.14 17.14 8.21
CA PRO A 61 2.06 15.96 7.34
C PRO A 61 0.82 15.95 6.45
N MET A 62 -0.30 16.48 6.94
CA MET A 62 -1.53 16.58 6.14
C MET A 62 -1.36 17.49 4.93
N ASP A 63 -0.59 18.57 5.07
CA ASP A 63 -0.35 19.51 3.98
C ASP A 63 0.47 18.87 2.86
N VAL A 64 1.51 18.10 3.19
CA VAL A 64 2.31 17.41 2.18
C VAL A 64 1.54 16.27 1.53
N GLU A 65 0.69 15.58 2.26
CA GLU A 65 -0.17 14.53 1.73
C GLU A 65 -1.20 15.10 0.75
N ALA A 66 -1.76 16.27 1.07
CA ALA A 66 -2.67 16.98 0.15
C ALA A 66 -1.95 17.37 -1.15
N GLU A 67 -0.69 17.78 -1.08
CA GLU A 67 0.11 18.10 -2.27
C GLU A 67 0.42 16.85 -3.10
N VAL A 68 0.71 15.72 -2.46
CA VAL A 68 0.88 14.42 -3.14
C VAL A 68 -0.40 14.06 -3.88
N GLN A 69 -1.55 14.19 -3.24
CA GLN A 69 -2.84 13.90 -3.87
C GLN A 69 -3.11 14.81 -5.06
N ARG A 70 -2.81 16.09 -4.92
CA ARG A 70 -2.96 17.06 -6.02
C ARG A 70 -2.11 16.69 -7.22
N LYS A 71 -0.85 16.30 -7.00
CA LYS A 71 0.06 15.87 -8.06
C LYS A 71 -0.41 14.56 -8.69
N ALA A 72 -0.89 13.61 -7.89
CA ALA A 72 -1.43 12.35 -8.39
C ALA A 72 -2.66 12.59 -9.27
N ASN A 73 -3.56 13.46 -8.85
CA ASN A 73 -4.73 13.85 -9.66
C ASN A 73 -4.32 14.48 -10.98
N ALA A 74 -3.35 15.40 -10.94
CA ALA A 74 -2.86 16.08 -12.14
C ALA A 74 -2.19 15.12 -13.12
N SER A 75 -1.61 14.03 -12.63
CA SER A 75 -0.96 12.99 -13.45
C SER A 75 -1.95 11.98 -14.03
N GLY A 76 -3.21 12.02 -13.65
CA GLY A 76 -4.21 11.05 -14.07
C GLY A 76 -4.11 9.70 -13.36
N ALA A 77 -3.40 9.64 -12.24
CA ALA A 77 -3.29 8.42 -11.46
C ALA A 77 -4.62 8.09 -10.77
N ARG A 78 -4.91 6.80 -10.65
CA ARG A 78 -6.06 6.31 -9.88
C ARG A 78 -5.71 6.09 -8.42
N TYR A 79 -4.46 5.72 -8.16
CA TYR A 79 -3.97 5.37 -6.82
C TYR A 79 -2.57 5.91 -6.60
N TYR A 80 -2.23 6.13 -5.34
CA TYR A 80 -0.86 6.48 -4.95
C TYR A 80 -0.49 5.78 -3.65
N LEU A 81 0.79 5.38 -3.56
CA LEU A 81 1.38 4.77 -2.38
C LEU A 81 2.44 5.70 -1.82
N ILE A 82 2.24 6.22 -0.63
CA ILE A 82 3.26 7.02 0.05
C ILE A 82 4.33 6.08 0.59
N ILE A 83 5.56 6.25 0.14
CA ILE A 83 6.70 5.43 0.55
C ILE A 83 7.62 6.13 1.52
N MET A 84 7.51 7.44 1.65
CA MET A 84 8.33 8.25 2.55
C MET A 84 7.58 9.51 2.96
N ASN A 85 7.63 9.82 4.24
CA ASN A 85 7.11 11.07 4.81
C ASN A 85 8.07 11.50 5.90
N SER A 86 8.76 12.63 5.75
CA SER A 86 9.79 13.03 6.69
C SER A 86 9.90 14.55 6.80
N ASP A 87 10.15 15.04 8.00
CA ASP A 87 10.46 16.44 8.28
C ASP A 87 11.95 16.69 8.47
N SER A 88 12.78 15.67 8.36
CA SER A 88 14.22 15.75 8.62
C SER A 88 15.08 15.89 7.37
N VAL A 89 14.53 15.70 6.18
CA VAL A 89 15.26 15.83 4.91
C VAL A 89 15.59 17.30 4.64
N VAL A 90 14.60 18.17 4.80
CA VAL A 90 14.78 19.63 4.75
C VAL A 90 14.22 20.22 6.03
N PRO A 91 15.05 20.85 6.88
CA PRO A 91 14.57 21.39 8.15
C PRO A 91 13.41 22.38 7.97
N GLY A 92 12.37 22.21 8.77
CA GLY A 92 11.20 23.07 8.75
C GLY A 92 10.19 22.78 7.63
N GLN A 93 10.44 21.73 6.83
CA GLN A 93 9.54 21.35 5.74
C GLN A 93 9.29 19.85 5.76
N TRP A 94 8.08 19.45 5.34
CA TRP A 94 7.71 18.06 5.16
C TRP A 94 8.03 17.62 3.74
N TYR A 95 8.73 16.51 3.63
CA TYR A 95 9.09 15.87 2.37
C TYR A 95 8.36 14.54 2.25
N SER A 96 7.76 14.30 1.11
CA SER A 96 7.06 13.05 0.83
C SER A 96 7.45 12.51 -0.54
N GLN A 97 7.51 11.18 -0.65
CA GLN A 97 7.61 10.48 -1.92
C GLN A 97 6.46 9.51 -2.06
N ALA A 98 5.92 9.42 -3.26
CA ALA A 98 4.83 8.51 -3.55
C ALA A 98 5.00 7.87 -4.93
N ILE A 99 4.58 6.62 -5.04
CA ILE A 99 4.50 5.91 -6.32
C ILE A 99 3.07 6.04 -6.82
N LEU A 100 2.90 6.42 -8.08
CA LEU A 100 1.60 6.55 -8.73
C LEU A 100 1.27 5.29 -9.51
N TYR A 101 -0.01 4.89 -9.46
CA TYR A 101 -0.52 3.71 -10.14
C TYR A 101 -1.77 4.02 -10.96
N HIS A 102 -1.95 3.26 -12.01
CA HIS A 102 -3.19 3.19 -12.76
C HIS A 102 -4.23 2.31 -12.12
#